data_b387c6f46b6615644d3861aa7fd69dbd
#
_entry.id   b387c6f46b6615644d3861aa7fd69dbd
#
_cell.length_a   1.000
_cell.length_b   1.000
_cell.length_c   1.000
_cell.angle_alpha   90.00
_cell.angle_beta   90.00
_cell.angle_gamma   90.00
#
_symmetry.space_group_name_H-M   'P 1'
#
loop_
_entity.id
_entity.type
_entity.pdbx_description
1 polymer ?
#
loop_
_entity_poly.entity_id
_entity_poly.type
_entity_poly.pdbx_seq_one_letter_code
_entity_poly.pdbx_strand_id
1 'polypeptide(L)'
;MVFRLAKHGNRQLFQAKVVSADVLENLGANVALDAKQNETILNQTGMCFMFAPVYHSSMKYAAPVRKEMGERTVFNILGPLSNPAAATMQLLGVYDKKLVEPLAKVLGNLGVTRGVAVCGSDGLDEITVTGETTVCEIRFGETKTYTISPEQFGIKRCELSELIGGTPVENAQITREILTGKERGAKRNAVLLNAGMSLYLGIDGITLEEGVKMAADLIDSKKALAKLEEFVKVTKEV
;
A
#
# COMPACT_ATOMS: atom_id res chain seq x y z
N MET A 1 9.29 -16.15 10.28
CA MET A 1 7.82 -16.17 10.16
C MET A 1 7.47 -15.49 8.83
N VAL A 2 6.69 -16.12 7.98
CA VAL A 2 6.24 -15.52 6.70
C VAL A 2 4.89 -14.86 6.98
N PHE A 3 4.80 -13.52 6.95
CA PHE A 3 3.52 -12.84 7.01
C PHE A 3 2.85 -12.86 5.63
N ARG A 4 1.52 -12.82 5.60
CA ARG A 4 0.72 -12.78 4.38
C ARG A 4 0.26 -11.37 4.11
N LEU A 5 0.22 -10.97 2.83
CA LEU A 5 -0.20 -9.64 2.40
C LEU A 5 -1.57 -9.70 1.71
N ALA A 6 -2.57 -9.04 2.26
CA ALA A 6 -3.89 -8.91 1.66
C ALA A 6 -4.16 -7.44 1.32
N LYS A 7 -3.90 -7.05 0.08
CA LYS A 7 -4.15 -5.70 -0.42
C LYS A 7 -5.62 -5.56 -0.80
N HIS A 8 -6.30 -4.61 -0.19
CA HIS A 8 -7.64 -4.20 -0.59
C HIS A 8 -7.55 -2.91 -1.42
N GLY A 9 -8.22 -2.85 -2.55
CA GLY A 9 -8.12 -1.70 -3.45
C GLY A 9 -9.23 -1.63 -4.50
N ASN A 10 -9.28 -0.50 -5.21
CA ASN A 10 -10.30 -0.22 -6.22
C ASN A 10 -9.66 0.15 -7.56
N ARG A 11 -10.49 0.31 -8.60
CA ARG A 11 -10.17 1.06 -9.81
C ARG A 11 -10.45 2.55 -9.60
N GLN A 12 -9.88 3.37 -10.48
CA GLN A 12 -10.11 4.81 -10.49
C GLN A 12 -11.60 5.14 -10.45
N LEU A 13 -12.01 5.92 -9.45
CA LEU A 13 -13.38 6.43 -9.38
C LEU A 13 -13.47 7.96 -9.53
N PHE A 14 -12.37 8.69 -9.23
CA PHE A 14 -12.32 10.16 -9.22
C PHE A 14 -10.92 10.67 -9.58
N GLN A 15 -10.48 11.81 -9.17
CA GLN A 15 -9.30 12.60 -9.50
C GLN A 15 -7.93 11.88 -9.62
N ALA A 16 -7.75 10.70 -9.05
CA ALA A 16 -6.54 9.91 -9.26
C ALA A 16 -6.53 9.33 -10.70
N LYS A 17 -5.47 9.60 -11.47
CA LYS A 17 -5.36 9.13 -12.86
C LYS A 17 -5.13 7.63 -12.97
N VAL A 18 -4.53 7.00 -11.95
CA VAL A 18 -4.19 5.56 -11.92
C VAL A 18 -4.23 5.05 -10.49
N VAL A 19 -4.75 3.85 -10.27
CA VAL A 19 -4.75 3.15 -8.97
C VAL A 19 -4.25 1.72 -9.09
N SER A 20 -4.04 1.07 -7.94
CA SER A 20 -3.35 -0.23 -7.85
C SER A 20 -3.95 -1.33 -8.73
N ALA A 21 -5.28 -1.39 -8.88
CA ALA A 21 -5.93 -2.40 -9.72
C ALA A 21 -5.52 -2.27 -11.18
N ASP A 22 -5.53 -1.03 -11.72
CA ASP A 22 -5.18 -0.78 -13.12
C ASP A 22 -3.71 -1.14 -13.40
N VAL A 23 -2.81 -0.87 -12.45
CA VAL A 23 -1.39 -1.25 -12.57
C VAL A 23 -1.22 -2.76 -12.54
N LEU A 24 -1.89 -3.47 -11.64
CA LEU A 24 -1.81 -4.93 -11.53
C LEU A 24 -2.33 -5.62 -12.80
N GLU A 25 -3.43 -5.14 -13.38
CA GLU A 25 -3.96 -5.65 -14.65
C GLU A 25 -2.94 -5.45 -15.81
N ASN A 26 -2.28 -4.30 -15.87
CA ASN A 26 -1.24 -4.03 -16.86
C ASN A 26 0.07 -4.79 -16.58
N LEU A 27 0.31 -5.25 -15.35
CA LEU A 27 1.35 -6.21 -15.03
C LEU A 27 0.97 -7.63 -15.43
N GLY A 28 -0.30 -7.87 -15.76
CA GLY A 28 -0.83 -9.12 -16.26
C GLY A 28 -1.60 -9.95 -15.22
N ALA A 29 -1.87 -9.42 -14.02
CA ALA A 29 -2.65 -10.12 -12.99
C ALA A 29 -4.16 -10.06 -13.30
N ASN A 30 -4.88 -11.13 -12.97
CA ASN A 30 -6.33 -11.07 -12.88
C ASN A 30 -6.72 -10.54 -11.48
N VAL A 31 -7.43 -9.42 -11.43
CA VAL A 31 -7.85 -8.78 -10.17
C VAL A 31 -9.33 -8.99 -9.84
N ALA A 32 -10.15 -9.42 -10.82
CA ALA A 32 -11.58 -9.61 -10.65
C ALA A 32 -11.91 -11.02 -10.08
N LEU A 33 -11.29 -11.34 -8.96
CA LEU A 33 -11.35 -12.66 -8.33
C LEU A 33 -12.24 -12.62 -7.08
N ASP A 34 -12.97 -13.71 -6.84
CA ASP A 34 -13.82 -13.84 -5.66
C ASP A 34 -13.02 -14.20 -4.39
N ALA A 35 -13.71 -14.31 -3.25
CA ALA A 35 -13.08 -14.56 -1.97
C ALA A 35 -12.35 -15.92 -1.91
N LYS A 36 -12.94 -16.96 -2.51
CA LYS A 36 -12.37 -18.32 -2.51
C LYS A 36 -11.12 -18.40 -3.37
N GLN A 37 -11.16 -17.76 -4.55
CA GLN A 37 -10.01 -17.65 -5.44
C GLN A 37 -8.87 -16.88 -4.77
N ASN A 38 -9.18 -15.74 -4.14
CA ASN A 38 -8.18 -14.94 -3.40
C ASN A 38 -7.62 -15.68 -2.19
N GLU A 39 -8.39 -16.50 -1.48
CA GLU A 39 -7.90 -17.37 -0.42
C GLU A 39 -6.89 -18.40 -0.96
N THR A 40 -7.20 -19.00 -2.10
CA THR A 40 -6.29 -19.94 -2.77
C THR A 40 -4.98 -19.27 -3.15
N ILE A 41 -5.03 -18.09 -3.77
CA ILE A 41 -3.86 -17.30 -4.15
C ILE A 41 -3.03 -16.92 -2.92
N LEU A 42 -3.69 -16.42 -1.86
CA LEU A 42 -3.02 -16.05 -0.62
C LEU A 42 -2.28 -17.23 0.03
N ASN A 43 -2.87 -18.44 -0.03
CA ASN A 43 -2.25 -19.64 0.49
C ASN A 43 -1.06 -20.11 -0.36
N GLN A 44 -1.11 -19.96 -1.67
CA GLN A 44 -0.05 -20.38 -2.59
C GLN A 44 1.10 -19.37 -2.65
N THR A 45 0.79 -18.07 -2.78
CA THR A 45 1.80 -17.04 -3.06
C THR A 45 2.17 -16.19 -1.83
N GLY A 46 1.38 -16.25 -0.76
CA GLY A 46 1.53 -15.37 0.40
C GLY A 46 0.97 -13.96 0.21
N MET A 47 0.36 -13.64 -0.93
CA MET A 47 -0.25 -12.34 -1.20
C MET A 47 -1.53 -12.47 -2.02
N CYS A 48 -2.49 -11.54 -1.85
CA CYS A 48 -3.68 -11.43 -2.69
C CYS A 48 -4.09 -9.97 -2.91
N PHE A 49 -4.90 -9.75 -3.93
CA PHE A 49 -5.52 -8.47 -4.20
C PHE A 49 -7.05 -8.59 -4.17
N MET A 50 -7.67 -7.97 -3.17
CA MET A 50 -9.11 -7.96 -3.01
C MET A 50 -9.69 -6.72 -3.70
N PHE A 51 -10.31 -6.94 -4.85
CA PHE A 51 -10.88 -5.87 -5.65
C PHE A 51 -12.19 -5.39 -5.04
N ALA A 52 -12.22 -4.15 -4.54
CA ALA A 52 -13.31 -3.60 -3.74
C ALA A 52 -14.73 -3.77 -4.36
N PRO A 53 -14.96 -3.63 -5.68
CA PRO A 53 -16.27 -3.86 -6.27
C PRO A 53 -16.79 -5.29 -6.13
N VAL A 54 -15.91 -6.28 -6.06
CA VAL A 54 -16.29 -7.70 -5.85
C VAL A 54 -16.71 -7.91 -4.39
N TYR A 55 -16.00 -7.30 -3.45
CA TYR A 55 -16.22 -7.52 -2.01
C TYR A 55 -17.29 -6.60 -1.40
N HIS A 56 -17.52 -5.43 -1.98
CA HIS A 56 -18.45 -4.42 -1.47
C HIS A 56 -19.53 -4.09 -2.49
N SER A 57 -20.34 -5.08 -2.84
CA SER A 57 -21.39 -4.96 -3.88
C SER A 57 -22.40 -3.85 -3.61
N SER A 58 -22.67 -3.51 -2.33
CA SER A 58 -23.57 -2.41 -1.93
C SER A 58 -23.03 -1.03 -2.32
N MET A 59 -21.71 -0.87 -2.53
CA MET A 59 -21.13 0.40 -2.95
C MET A 59 -21.61 0.87 -4.33
N LYS A 60 -22.15 -0.02 -5.15
CA LYS A 60 -22.78 0.34 -6.43
C LYS A 60 -23.88 1.39 -6.29
N TYR A 61 -24.58 1.44 -5.16
CA TYR A 61 -25.63 2.42 -4.89
C TYR A 61 -25.09 3.79 -4.49
N ALA A 62 -23.95 3.85 -3.84
CA ALA A 62 -23.29 5.10 -3.44
C ALA A 62 -22.40 5.69 -4.56
N ALA A 63 -21.89 4.86 -5.47
CA ALA A 63 -20.92 5.27 -6.48
C ALA A 63 -21.44 6.40 -7.42
N PRO A 64 -22.68 6.37 -7.94
CA PRO A 64 -23.20 7.44 -8.80
C PRO A 64 -23.25 8.78 -8.06
N VAL A 65 -23.79 8.79 -6.83
CA VAL A 65 -23.91 10.01 -5.99
C VAL A 65 -22.52 10.58 -5.69
N ARG A 66 -21.56 9.74 -5.32
CA ARG A 66 -20.17 10.16 -5.09
C ARG A 66 -19.55 10.77 -6.33
N LYS A 67 -19.85 10.21 -7.50
CA LYS A 67 -19.37 10.72 -8.80
C LYS A 67 -19.95 12.10 -9.09
N GLU A 68 -21.22 12.32 -8.83
CA GLU A 68 -21.91 13.60 -9.05
C GLU A 68 -21.40 14.68 -8.08
N MET A 69 -21.18 14.33 -6.81
CA MET A 69 -20.65 15.25 -5.81
C MET A 69 -19.22 15.73 -6.13
N GLY A 70 -18.36 14.87 -6.71
CA GLY A 70 -16.99 15.22 -7.06
C GLY A 70 -16.07 15.55 -5.87
N GLU A 71 -16.55 15.38 -4.63
CA GLU A 71 -15.87 15.75 -3.41
C GLU A 71 -15.40 14.54 -2.60
N ARG A 72 -14.46 14.78 -1.68
CA ARG A 72 -14.04 13.77 -0.69
C ARG A 72 -15.17 13.54 0.31
N THR A 73 -15.46 12.27 0.59
CA THR A 73 -16.51 11.85 1.52
C THR A 73 -15.92 10.89 2.56
N VAL A 74 -16.71 10.50 3.54
CA VAL A 74 -16.35 9.46 4.52
C VAL A 74 -15.87 8.16 3.86
N PHE A 75 -16.34 7.84 2.66
CA PHE A 75 -15.90 6.66 1.91
C PHE A 75 -14.42 6.69 1.50
N ASN A 76 -13.78 7.85 1.49
CA ASN A 76 -12.33 7.96 1.27
C ASN A 76 -11.51 7.45 2.47
N ILE A 77 -12.15 7.42 3.65
CA ILE A 77 -11.56 6.94 4.91
C ILE A 77 -12.00 5.50 5.19
N LEU A 78 -13.26 5.16 4.90
CA LEU A 78 -13.82 3.84 5.23
C LEU A 78 -13.21 2.70 4.41
N GLY A 79 -12.78 2.95 3.16
CA GLY A 79 -12.22 1.92 2.30
C GLY A 79 -11.08 1.12 2.94
N PRO A 80 -10.01 1.75 3.41
CA PRO A 80 -8.92 1.06 4.09
C PRO A 80 -9.33 0.39 5.42
N LEU A 81 -10.36 0.91 6.10
CA LEU A 81 -10.86 0.38 7.38
C LEU A 81 -11.79 -0.82 7.22
N SER A 82 -12.27 -1.08 6.00
CA SER A 82 -13.19 -2.18 5.68
C SER A 82 -12.53 -3.31 4.89
N ASN A 83 -11.22 -3.51 5.06
CA ASN A 83 -10.50 -4.62 4.43
C ASN A 83 -11.08 -5.96 4.91
N PRO A 84 -11.66 -6.79 4.02
CA PRO A 84 -12.35 -8.02 4.41
C PRO A 84 -11.41 -9.13 4.93
N ALA A 85 -10.09 -8.96 4.81
CA ALA A 85 -9.13 -9.92 5.35
C ALA A 85 -8.98 -9.84 6.88
N ALA A 86 -9.59 -8.87 7.56
CA ALA A 86 -9.45 -8.65 9.00
C ALA A 86 -7.98 -8.70 9.45
N ALA A 87 -7.12 -7.97 8.74
CA ALA A 87 -5.67 -7.98 8.96
C ALA A 87 -5.33 -7.51 10.38
N THR A 88 -4.47 -8.26 11.06
CA THR A 88 -3.96 -7.90 12.40
C THR A 88 -2.81 -6.89 12.35
N MET A 89 -2.24 -6.65 11.15
CA MET A 89 -1.19 -5.67 10.90
C MET A 89 -1.59 -4.80 9.71
N GLN A 90 -1.40 -3.47 9.81
CA GLN A 90 -1.80 -2.57 8.73
C GLN A 90 -0.93 -1.32 8.63
N LEU A 91 -0.51 -0.98 7.40
CA LEU A 91 -0.02 0.33 7.02
C LEU A 91 -1.18 1.09 6.35
N LEU A 92 -1.57 2.21 6.91
CA LEU A 92 -2.67 3.07 6.44
C LEU A 92 -2.13 4.45 6.07
N GLY A 93 -2.21 4.80 4.80
CA GLY A 93 -1.97 6.17 4.34
C GLY A 93 -3.21 7.05 4.48
N VAL A 94 -3.02 8.30 4.90
CA VAL A 94 -4.08 9.29 5.02
C VAL A 94 -3.64 10.63 4.41
N TYR A 95 -4.57 11.34 3.80
CA TYR A 95 -4.32 12.56 3.04
C TYR A 95 -4.23 13.85 3.89
N ASP A 96 -4.52 13.76 5.17
CA ASP A 96 -4.48 14.88 6.12
C ASP A 96 -3.83 14.43 7.43
N LYS A 97 -2.81 15.16 7.85
CA LYS A 97 -2.09 14.92 9.12
C LYS A 97 -3.02 14.81 10.32
N LYS A 98 -4.14 15.56 10.33
CA LYS A 98 -5.13 15.52 11.42
C LYS A 98 -5.84 14.18 11.55
N LEU A 99 -5.83 13.36 10.51
CA LEU A 99 -6.43 12.03 10.49
C LEU A 99 -5.50 10.93 10.99
N VAL A 100 -4.20 11.19 11.08
CA VAL A 100 -3.18 10.18 11.42
C VAL A 100 -3.48 9.51 12.76
N GLU A 101 -3.56 10.28 13.83
CA GLU A 101 -3.78 9.74 15.17
C GLU A 101 -5.20 9.17 15.36
N PRO A 102 -6.30 9.87 14.95
CA PRO A 102 -7.63 9.30 15.03
C PRO A 102 -7.78 7.97 14.31
N LEU A 103 -7.23 7.84 13.09
CA LEU A 103 -7.37 6.61 12.31
C LEU A 103 -6.47 5.49 12.81
N ALA A 104 -5.30 5.79 13.38
CA ALA A 104 -4.52 4.79 14.10
C ALA A 104 -5.31 4.18 15.27
N LYS A 105 -5.99 5.01 16.07
CA LYS A 105 -6.87 4.53 17.16
C LYS A 105 -8.03 3.68 16.63
N VAL A 106 -8.64 4.08 15.51
CA VAL A 106 -9.71 3.28 14.86
C VAL A 106 -9.18 1.93 14.42
N LEU A 107 -7.98 1.84 13.83
CA LEU A 107 -7.36 0.56 13.48
C LEU A 107 -7.25 -0.37 14.69
N GLY A 108 -6.82 0.17 15.84
CA GLY A 108 -6.75 -0.61 17.09
C GLY A 108 -8.11 -1.13 17.54
N ASN A 109 -9.13 -0.29 17.48
CA ASN A 109 -10.52 -0.68 17.81
C ASN A 109 -11.07 -1.75 16.85
N LEU A 110 -10.56 -1.81 15.62
CA LEU A 110 -10.90 -2.82 14.61
C LEU A 110 -10.07 -4.12 14.73
N GLY A 111 -9.19 -4.22 15.73
CA GLY A 111 -8.43 -5.44 16.00
C GLY A 111 -7.01 -5.47 15.41
N VAL A 112 -6.53 -4.35 14.85
CA VAL A 112 -5.13 -4.24 14.43
C VAL A 112 -4.25 -4.19 15.68
N THR A 113 -3.36 -5.16 15.82
CA THR A 113 -2.44 -5.27 16.95
C THR A 113 -1.12 -4.54 16.71
N ARG A 114 -0.69 -4.43 15.44
CA ARG A 114 0.48 -3.67 15.00
C ARG A 114 0.14 -2.91 13.74
N GLY A 115 0.21 -1.60 13.77
CA GLY A 115 -0.11 -0.81 12.59
C GLY A 115 0.44 0.60 12.67
N VAL A 116 0.41 1.27 11.54
CA VAL A 116 0.71 2.69 11.46
C VAL A 116 -0.30 3.40 10.57
N ALA A 117 -0.69 4.61 10.98
CA ALA A 117 -1.27 5.60 10.08
C ALA A 117 -0.20 6.63 9.72
N VAL A 118 -0.09 6.97 8.44
CA VAL A 118 0.97 7.84 7.93
C VAL A 118 0.42 8.95 7.03
N CYS A 119 1.10 10.12 7.05
CA CYS A 119 0.81 11.23 6.15
C CYS A 119 2.10 11.97 5.81
N GLY A 120 2.43 12.05 4.52
CA GLY A 120 3.54 12.85 4.04
C GLY A 120 3.29 14.36 4.21
N SER A 121 4.34 15.13 4.45
CA SER A 121 4.27 16.59 4.55
C SER A 121 3.84 17.26 3.23
N ASP A 122 3.97 16.56 2.13
CA ASP A 122 3.50 16.93 0.79
C ASP A 122 2.03 16.60 0.52
N GLY A 123 1.34 16.00 1.51
CA GLY A 123 -0.06 15.60 1.42
C GLY A 123 -0.28 14.24 0.75
N LEU A 124 0.78 13.49 0.46
CA LEU A 124 0.66 12.10 0.02
C LEU A 124 0.19 11.21 1.18
N ASP A 125 -0.69 10.29 0.87
CA ASP A 125 -1.19 9.24 1.77
C ASP A 125 -0.23 8.04 1.84
N GLU A 126 1.09 8.35 1.93
CA GLU A 126 2.19 7.40 1.98
C GLU A 126 3.35 7.96 2.81
N ILE A 127 4.36 7.13 3.08
CA ILE A 127 5.66 7.59 3.56
C ILE A 127 6.36 8.26 2.38
N THR A 128 6.58 9.57 2.49
CA THR A 128 7.14 10.36 1.38
C THR A 128 8.66 10.40 1.40
N VAL A 129 9.23 10.63 0.22
CA VAL A 129 10.66 10.91 0.02
C VAL A 129 10.93 12.39 -0.32
N THR A 130 9.88 13.24 -0.32
CA THR A 130 10.03 14.68 -0.59
C THR A 130 10.22 15.49 0.69
N GLY A 131 9.85 14.93 1.83
CA GLY A 131 9.87 15.63 3.11
C GLY A 131 9.69 14.70 4.31
N GLU A 132 9.22 15.26 5.39
CA GLU A 132 8.89 14.50 6.59
C GLU A 132 7.56 13.75 6.43
N THR A 133 7.43 12.63 7.15
CA THR A 133 6.18 11.90 7.28
C THR A 133 5.77 11.84 8.73
N THR A 134 4.55 12.25 9.03
CA THR A 134 3.94 12.03 10.34
C THR A 134 3.45 10.59 10.42
N VAL A 135 3.83 9.89 11.47
CA VAL A 135 3.48 8.49 11.75
C VAL A 135 2.78 8.41 13.09
N CYS A 136 1.65 7.73 13.17
CA CYS A 136 1.09 7.27 14.43
C CYS A 136 1.09 5.74 14.43
N GLU A 137 1.96 5.17 15.23
CA GLU A 137 2.07 3.73 15.42
C GLU A 137 1.09 3.27 16.48
N ILE A 138 0.42 2.15 16.21
CA ILE A 138 -0.32 1.38 17.20
C ILE A 138 0.35 0.05 17.45
N ARG A 139 0.52 -0.27 18.72
CA ARG A 139 1.09 -1.55 19.16
C ARG A 139 0.33 -2.04 20.39
N PHE A 140 -0.42 -3.14 20.23
CA PHE A 140 -1.23 -3.75 21.31
C PHE A 140 -2.13 -2.76 22.07
N GLY A 141 -2.77 -1.83 21.36
CA GLY A 141 -3.70 -0.85 21.91
C GLY A 141 -3.06 0.48 22.34
N GLU A 142 -1.74 0.55 22.47
CA GLU A 142 -1.03 1.79 22.72
C GLU A 142 -0.72 2.54 21.42
N THR A 143 -0.77 3.86 21.45
CA THR A 143 -0.45 4.70 20.29
C THR A 143 0.72 5.62 20.60
N LYS A 144 1.63 5.78 19.61
CA LYS A 144 2.76 6.70 19.66
C LYS A 144 2.86 7.48 18.36
N THR A 145 2.82 8.80 18.44
CA THR A 145 2.99 9.68 17.28
C THR A 145 4.42 10.22 17.23
N TYR A 146 5.02 10.15 16.06
CA TYR A 146 6.38 10.64 15.78
C TYR A 146 6.51 11.05 14.30
N THR A 147 7.66 11.63 13.96
CA THR A 147 7.98 12.04 12.59
C THR A 147 9.22 11.26 12.12
N ILE A 148 9.20 10.84 10.87
CA ILE A 148 10.35 10.26 10.17
C ILE A 148 10.70 11.10 8.95
N SER A 149 11.97 11.05 8.53
CA SER A 149 12.46 11.70 7.32
C SER A 149 13.28 10.73 6.47
N PRO A 150 13.37 10.94 5.14
CA PRO A 150 14.15 10.08 4.25
C PRO A 150 15.62 9.96 4.66
N GLU A 151 16.19 11.03 5.20
CA GLU A 151 17.61 11.10 5.59
C GLU A 151 17.97 10.09 6.69
N GLN A 152 17.03 9.74 7.56
CA GLN A 152 17.21 8.72 8.60
C GLN A 152 17.56 7.35 8.00
N PHE A 153 17.15 7.12 6.76
CA PHE A 153 17.38 5.89 6.01
C PHE A 153 18.47 6.02 4.93
N GLY A 154 19.26 7.10 4.97
CA GLY A 154 20.28 7.37 3.96
C GLY A 154 19.72 7.77 2.58
N ILE A 155 18.45 8.15 2.51
CA ILE A 155 17.76 8.57 1.28
C ILE A 155 17.74 10.09 1.22
N LYS A 156 18.19 10.66 0.10
CA LYS A 156 18.08 12.11 -0.16
C LYS A 156 16.65 12.45 -0.55
N ARG A 157 16.19 13.62 -0.10
CA ARG A 157 14.91 14.18 -0.57
C ARG A 157 14.94 14.40 -2.08
N CYS A 158 13.78 14.29 -2.67
CA CYS A 158 13.55 14.58 -4.08
C CYS A 158 12.42 15.61 -4.23
N GLU A 159 12.26 16.10 -5.45
CA GLU A 159 11.11 16.93 -5.80
C GLU A 159 9.88 16.04 -6.07
N LEU A 160 8.69 16.56 -5.78
CA LEU A 160 7.42 15.83 -6.01
C LEU A 160 7.25 15.43 -7.49
N SER A 161 7.76 16.23 -8.41
CA SER A 161 7.75 15.95 -9.85
C SER A 161 8.46 14.66 -10.22
N GLU A 162 9.46 14.22 -9.46
CA GLU A 162 10.19 12.96 -9.70
C GLU A 162 9.37 11.72 -9.34
N LEU A 163 8.32 11.87 -8.53
CA LEU A 163 7.42 10.79 -8.13
C LEU A 163 6.23 10.63 -9.09
N ILE A 164 5.98 11.61 -9.95
CA ILE A 164 4.83 11.58 -10.86
C ILE A 164 4.94 10.36 -11.78
N GLY A 165 3.87 9.57 -11.79
CA GLY A 165 3.66 8.48 -12.73
C GLY A 165 2.98 8.94 -14.02
N GLY A 166 2.50 7.99 -14.79
CA GLY A 166 1.79 8.22 -16.05
C GLY A 166 0.49 7.43 -16.14
N THR A 167 0.20 6.91 -17.31
CA THR A 167 -0.89 5.99 -17.59
C THR A 167 -0.71 4.67 -16.84
N PRO A 168 -1.74 3.81 -16.74
CA PRO A 168 -1.61 2.48 -16.15
C PRO A 168 -0.47 1.64 -16.77
N VAL A 169 -0.31 1.72 -18.09
CA VAL A 169 0.76 1.03 -18.82
C VAL A 169 2.14 1.55 -18.41
N GLU A 170 2.31 2.88 -18.38
CA GLU A 170 3.57 3.50 -17.94
C GLU A 170 3.90 3.16 -16.48
N ASN A 171 2.91 3.17 -15.59
CA ASN A 171 3.12 2.82 -14.19
C ASN A 171 3.44 1.32 -14.00
N ALA A 172 2.86 0.44 -14.80
CA ALA A 172 3.27 -0.97 -14.82
C ALA A 172 4.72 -1.13 -15.31
N GLN A 173 5.14 -0.35 -16.30
CA GLN A 173 6.53 -0.33 -16.77
C GLN A 173 7.48 0.20 -15.68
N ILE A 174 7.14 1.33 -15.02
CA ILE A 174 7.89 1.86 -13.87
C ILE A 174 8.05 0.80 -12.78
N THR A 175 6.97 0.10 -12.44
CA THR A 175 7.01 -1.00 -11.46
C THR A 175 8.00 -2.09 -11.86
N ARG A 176 7.99 -2.52 -13.13
CA ARG A 176 8.96 -3.50 -13.64
C ARG A 176 10.38 -2.96 -13.59
N GLU A 177 10.59 -1.70 -13.91
CA GLU A 177 11.92 -1.06 -13.88
C GLU A 177 12.49 -0.98 -12.46
N ILE A 178 11.64 -0.66 -11.45
CA ILE A 178 12.03 -0.72 -10.05
C ILE A 178 12.43 -2.16 -9.67
N LEU A 179 11.56 -3.13 -9.95
CA LEU A 179 11.78 -4.53 -9.55
C LEU A 179 12.93 -5.21 -10.32
N THR A 180 13.26 -4.74 -11.53
CA THR A 180 14.44 -5.19 -12.29
C THR A 180 15.71 -4.44 -11.90
N GLY A 181 15.62 -3.37 -11.08
CA GLY A 181 16.74 -2.55 -10.64
C GLY A 181 17.25 -1.58 -11.71
N LYS A 182 16.46 -1.31 -12.76
CA LYS A 182 16.73 -0.26 -13.75
C LYS A 182 16.42 1.12 -13.19
N GLU A 183 15.27 1.28 -12.53
CA GLU A 183 14.91 2.49 -11.78
C GLU A 183 15.53 2.44 -10.37
N ARG A 184 16.41 3.40 -10.06
CA ARG A 184 17.13 3.49 -8.78
C ARG A 184 16.98 4.85 -8.10
N GLY A 185 16.15 5.75 -8.65
CA GLY A 185 15.93 7.10 -8.17
C GLY A 185 14.79 7.20 -7.14
N ALA A 186 14.09 8.33 -7.20
CA ALA A 186 13.06 8.73 -6.25
C ALA A 186 11.92 7.71 -6.14
N LYS A 187 11.43 7.16 -7.24
CA LYS A 187 10.34 6.19 -7.25
C LYS A 187 10.71 4.89 -6.52
N ARG A 188 11.93 4.38 -6.74
CA ARG A 188 12.44 3.23 -5.98
C ARG A 188 12.54 3.56 -4.49
N ASN A 189 13.04 4.72 -4.14
CA ASN A 189 13.20 5.14 -2.76
C ASN A 189 11.87 5.23 -2.02
N ALA A 190 10.82 5.75 -2.66
CA ALA A 190 9.46 5.75 -2.11
C ALA A 190 8.96 4.31 -1.84
N VAL A 191 9.20 3.39 -2.79
CA VAL A 191 8.86 1.97 -2.59
C VAL A 191 9.63 1.37 -1.42
N LEU A 192 10.92 1.69 -1.26
CA LEU A 192 11.74 1.16 -0.16
C LEU A 192 11.22 1.59 1.20
N LEU A 193 10.83 2.86 1.39
CA LEU A 193 10.31 3.35 2.66
C LEU A 193 8.99 2.68 3.03
N ASN A 194 8.04 2.61 2.10
CA ASN A 194 6.72 2.02 2.34
C ASN A 194 6.78 0.49 2.51
N ALA A 195 7.61 -0.20 1.71
CA ALA A 195 7.86 -1.63 1.87
C ALA A 195 8.63 -1.92 3.17
N GLY A 196 9.63 -1.09 3.52
CA GLY A 196 10.37 -1.19 4.77
C GLY A 196 9.48 -1.08 5.99
N MET A 197 8.54 -0.12 6.00
CA MET A 197 7.55 0.00 7.07
C MET A 197 6.66 -1.25 7.14
N SER A 198 6.24 -1.80 5.99
CA SER A 198 5.44 -3.03 5.97
C SER A 198 6.21 -4.22 6.52
N LEU A 199 7.52 -4.33 6.23
CA LEU A 199 8.40 -5.35 6.80
C LEU A 199 8.60 -5.17 8.31
N TYR A 200 8.81 -3.94 8.76
CA TYR A 200 8.89 -3.60 10.18
C TYR A 200 7.63 -4.01 10.95
N LEU A 201 6.45 -3.79 10.38
CA LEU A 201 5.19 -4.23 10.98
C LEU A 201 5.04 -5.75 10.97
N GLY A 202 5.48 -6.42 9.91
CA GLY A 202 5.30 -7.85 9.70
C GLY A 202 6.30 -8.75 10.43
N ILE A 203 7.48 -8.21 10.81
CA ILE A 203 8.58 -8.98 11.40
C ILE A 203 8.88 -8.46 12.81
N ASP A 204 8.80 -9.34 13.80
CA ASP A 204 9.16 -8.97 15.17
C ASP A 204 10.66 -8.80 15.33
N GLY A 205 11.04 -7.79 16.13
CA GLY A 205 12.43 -7.59 16.58
C GLY A 205 13.33 -6.86 15.60
N ILE A 206 12.83 -6.44 14.43
CA ILE A 206 13.60 -5.59 13.53
C ILE A 206 13.31 -4.10 13.75
N THR A 207 14.25 -3.24 13.39
CA THR A 207 14.05 -1.79 13.32
C THR A 207 13.47 -1.38 11.96
N LEU A 208 12.98 -0.14 11.83
CA LEU A 208 12.49 0.37 10.56
C LEU A 208 13.63 0.49 9.53
N GLU A 209 14.83 0.87 9.96
CA GLU A 209 16.04 0.91 9.13
C GLU A 209 16.38 -0.46 8.54
N GLU A 210 16.30 -1.50 9.38
CA GLU A 210 16.48 -2.89 8.91
C GLU A 210 15.39 -3.28 7.91
N GLY A 211 14.14 -2.89 8.14
CA GLY A 211 13.03 -3.11 7.21
C GLY A 211 13.29 -2.46 5.84
N VAL A 212 13.78 -1.21 5.81
CA VAL A 212 14.12 -0.50 4.57
C VAL A 212 15.29 -1.19 3.84
N LYS A 213 16.32 -1.62 4.58
CA LYS A 213 17.42 -2.38 4.00
C LYS A 213 16.96 -3.72 3.42
N MET A 214 16.12 -4.45 4.14
CA MET A 214 15.54 -5.70 3.64
C MET A 214 14.71 -5.48 2.37
N ALA A 215 13.94 -4.38 2.28
CA ALA A 215 13.20 -4.03 1.07
C ALA A 215 14.15 -3.82 -0.13
N ALA A 216 15.27 -3.14 0.08
CA ALA A 216 16.30 -2.96 -0.94
C ALA A 216 16.90 -4.31 -1.38
N ASP A 217 17.26 -5.16 -0.44
CA ASP A 217 17.83 -6.50 -0.72
C ASP A 217 16.85 -7.39 -1.49
N LEU A 218 15.54 -7.33 -1.19
CA LEU A 218 14.50 -8.07 -1.91
C LEU A 218 14.36 -7.62 -3.37
N ILE A 219 14.48 -6.33 -3.64
CA ILE A 219 14.46 -5.78 -5.01
C ILE A 219 15.77 -6.15 -5.73
N ASP A 220 16.92 -5.88 -5.13
CA ASP A 220 18.22 -6.05 -5.78
C ASP A 220 18.54 -7.53 -6.05
N SER A 221 18.06 -8.45 -5.20
CA SER A 221 18.14 -9.90 -5.42
C SER A 221 17.10 -10.46 -6.39
N LYS A 222 16.21 -9.64 -6.97
CA LYS A 222 15.10 -10.02 -7.85
C LYS A 222 14.02 -10.90 -7.19
N LYS A 223 14.06 -11.10 -5.89
CA LYS A 223 13.04 -11.90 -5.17
C LYS A 223 11.67 -11.25 -5.24
N ALA A 224 11.60 -9.92 -5.18
CA ALA A 224 10.35 -9.19 -5.35
C ALA A 224 9.79 -9.33 -6.79
N LEU A 225 10.64 -9.30 -7.81
CA LEU A 225 10.23 -9.54 -9.20
C LEU A 225 9.68 -10.96 -9.38
N ALA A 226 10.42 -11.96 -8.91
CA ALA A 226 9.98 -13.36 -8.99
C ALA A 226 8.64 -13.58 -8.27
N LYS A 227 8.41 -12.89 -7.13
CA LYS A 227 7.14 -12.95 -6.40
C LYS A 227 6.00 -12.30 -7.20
N LEU A 228 6.23 -11.21 -7.91
CA LEU A 228 5.24 -10.61 -8.80
C LEU A 228 4.88 -11.59 -9.94
N GLU A 229 5.86 -12.22 -10.56
CA GLU A 229 5.65 -13.16 -11.67
C GLU A 229 4.86 -14.40 -11.21
N GLU A 230 5.20 -14.93 -10.03
CA GLU A 230 4.44 -16.02 -9.40
C GLU A 230 2.98 -15.62 -9.15
N PHE A 231 2.75 -14.43 -8.54
CA PHE A 231 1.42 -13.91 -8.29
C PHE A 231 0.62 -13.76 -9.58
N VAL A 232 1.19 -13.13 -10.61
CA VAL A 232 0.55 -12.93 -11.92
C VAL A 232 0.16 -14.28 -12.54
N LYS A 233 1.04 -15.28 -12.46
CA LYS A 233 0.77 -16.63 -12.97
C LYS A 233 -0.42 -17.26 -12.24
N VAL A 234 -0.37 -17.33 -10.91
CA VAL A 234 -1.39 -17.98 -10.09
C VAL A 234 -2.76 -17.32 -10.23
N THR A 235 -2.82 -15.98 -10.37
CA THR A 235 -4.11 -15.26 -10.60
C THR A 235 -4.80 -15.63 -11.91
N LYS A 236 -4.14 -16.30 -12.87
CA LYS A 236 -4.71 -16.74 -14.13
C LYS A 236 -5.12 -18.23 -14.12
N GLU A 237 -4.65 -18.96 -13.11
CA GLU A 237 -4.85 -20.42 -13.00
C GLU A 237 -6.03 -20.79 -12.09
N VAL A 238 -6.59 -19.83 -11.32
CA VAL A 238 -7.68 -20.04 -10.36
C VAL A 238 -9.06 -19.66 -10.90
#